data_d4c5e7ab0411d8f90e028a04ad57e746
#
_entry.id   d4c5e7ab0411d8f90e028a04ad57e746
#
_cell.length_a   1.000
_cell.length_b   1.000
_cell.length_c   1.000
_cell.angle_alpha   90.00
_cell.angle_beta   90.00
_cell.angle_gamma   90.00
#
_symmetry.space_group_name_H-M   'P 1'
#
loop_
_entity.id
_entity.type
_entity.pdbx_description
1 polymer ?
#
loop_
_entity_poly.entity_id
_entity_poly.type
_entity_poly.pdbx_seq_one_letter_code
_entity_poly.pdbx_strand_id
1 'polypeptide(L)'
;MYVQEGDLEGLFDLRDNDIASHAQRNIAVNTRRTFDLLAAMDAKDRRRFASYLVNGVTLVIVTTDDLAGAHRIFDVMNMRGVPLTASDVFKAKTIAEISPAARNAYATRWDDIMDPLGDDSHTLEEFFSDLHLIVSHKAVCTQLLEEFRKDVLKPYVKKQNVISFIDDLLAPYANAWLILNRPTDANLPDDIVAMLVSLADYQTTDWKPVAMWALVNSIRNLGSANAQVFSTPGNIGNETTNAHDERLQLHDIDRLHDVLAALERVTGVDSLNRQSPLARRTTRRKRHP
;
A
#
# COMPACT_ATOMS: atom_id res chain seq x y z
N MET A 1 5.10 -12.06 -19.78
CA MET A 1 5.79 -12.97 -20.66
C MET A 1 4.86 -14.10 -21.09
N TYR A 2 4.59 -15.15 -20.32
CA TYR A 2 3.74 -16.28 -20.75
C TYR A 2 2.34 -15.90 -21.27
N VAL A 3 1.62 -15.00 -20.60
CA VAL A 3 0.27 -14.57 -21.06
C VAL A 3 0.34 -13.76 -22.35
N GLN A 4 1.36 -12.94 -22.53
CA GLN A 4 1.56 -12.12 -23.74
C GLN A 4 1.97 -12.95 -24.95
N GLU A 5 2.67 -14.04 -24.71
CA GLU A 5 3.14 -14.97 -25.77
C GLU A 5 2.15 -16.10 -26.04
N GLY A 6 1.07 -16.18 -25.25
CA GLY A 6 0.06 -17.24 -25.38
C GLY A 6 0.54 -18.60 -24.89
N ASP A 7 1.67 -18.66 -24.19
CA ASP A 7 2.20 -19.89 -23.59
C ASP A 7 1.46 -20.22 -22.29
N LEU A 8 0.27 -20.82 -22.44
CA LEU A 8 -0.52 -21.26 -21.29
C LEU A 8 0.10 -22.50 -20.60
N GLU A 9 0.81 -23.37 -21.33
CA GLU A 9 1.43 -24.55 -20.76
C GLU A 9 2.53 -24.15 -19.79
N GLY A 10 3.38 -23.18 -20.16
CA GLY A 10 4.41 -22.65 -19.27
C GLY A 10 3.86 -22.01 -17.98
N LEU A 11 2.61 -21.54 -17.96
CA LEU A 11 1.97 -21.05 -16.75
C LEU A 11 1.65 -22.15 -15.74
N PHE A 12 1.41 -23.38 -16.18
CA PHE A 12 1.12 -24.50 -15.28
C PHE A 12 2.39 -25.07 -14.64
N ASP A 13 3.53 -24.95 -15.32
CA ASP A 13 4.81 -25.45 -14.85
C ASP A 13 5.54 -24.47 -13.91
N LEU A 14 5.02 -23.24 -13.75
CA LEU A 14 5.58 -22.25 -12.83
C LEU A 14 5.54 -22.76 -11.38
N ARG A 15 6.72 -22.85 -10.77
CA ARG A 15 6.86 -23.12 -9.34
C ARG A 15 6.70 -21.82 -8.54
N ASP A 16 6.30 -21.95 -7.29
CA ASP A 16 6.10 -20.77 -6.43
C ASP A 16 7.40 -19.92 -6.30
N ASN A 17 8.56 -20.53 -6.41
CA ASN A 17 9.86 -19.84 -6.41
C ASN A 17 10.16 -19.04 -7.68
N ASP A 18 9.44 -19.30 -8.78
CA ASP A 18 9.60 -18.59 -10.05
C ASP A 18 8.67 -17.36 -10.15
N ILE A 19 7.84 -17.17 -9.15
CA ILE A 19 6.83 -16.11 -9.08
C ILE A 19 7.40 -14.92 -8.31
N ALA A 20 7.70 -13.84 -9.02
CA ALA A 20 8.37 -12.66 -8.49
C ALA A 20 7.43 -11.62 -7.86
N SER A 21 6.11 -11.67 -8.13
CA SER A 21 5.16 -10.69 -7.61
C SER A 21 3.82 -11.30 -7.21
N HIS A 22 3.08 -10.60 -6.34
CA HIS A 22 1.72 -10.99 -5.94
C HIS A 22 0.76 -11.08 -7.14
N ALA A 23 0.86 -10.15 -8.09
CA ALA A 23 0.08 -10.17 -9.32
C ALA A 23 0.35 -11.42 -10.16
N GLN A 24 1.61 -11.84 -10.30
CA GLN A 24 1.97 -13.09 -11.00
C GLN A 24 1.41 -14.32 -10.27
N ARG A 25 1.46 -14.32 -8.93
CA ARG A 25 0.89 -15.38 -8.10
C ARG A 25 -0.63 -15.48 -8.33
N ASN A 26 -1.34 -14.37 -8.31
CA ASN A 26 -2.78 -14.33 -8.56
C ASN A 26 -3.13 -14.83 -9.97
N ILE A 27 -2.36 -14.48 -10.99
CA ILE A 27 -2.54 -15.00 -12.36
C ILE A 27 -2.35 -16.52 -12.36
N ALA A 28 -1.28 -17.04 -11.78
CA ALA A 28 -1.00 -18.49 -11.75
C ALA A 28 -2.09 -19.26 -11.00
N VAL A 29 -2.51 -18.78 -9.82
CA VAL A 29 -3.57 -19.39 -9.02
C VAL A 29 -4.91 -19.39 -9.77
N ASN A 30 -5.29 -18.25 -10.35
CA ASN A 30 -6.55 -18.13 -11.09
C ASN A 30 -6.54 -18.98 -12.37
N THR A 31 -5.40 -19.09 -13.04
CA THR A 31 -5.25 -19.95 -14.22
C THR A 31 -5.45 -21.43 -13.85
N ARG A 32 -4.78 -21.91 -12.77
CA ARG A 32 -4.97 -23.28 -12.26
C ARG A 32 -6.43 -23.54 -11.88
N ARG A 33 -7.04 -22.62 -11.11
CA ARG A 33 -8.44 -22.73 -10.70
C ARG A 33 -9.38 -22.77 -11.90
N THR A 34 -9.16 -21.95 -12.92
CA THR A 34 -9.97 -21.93 -14.14
C THR A 34 -9.84 -23.25 -14.88
N PHE A 35 -8.62 -23.78 -14.99
CA PHE A 35 -8.38 -25.08 -15.61
C PHE A 35 -9.12 -26.20 -14.88
N ASP A 36 -9.02 -26.26 -13.54
CA ASP A 36 -9.70 -27.27 -12.73
C ASP A 36 -11.21 -27.23 -12.91
N LEU A 37 -11.80 -26.03 -12.94
CA LEU A 37 -13.22 -25.84 -13.21
C LEU A 37 -13.62 -26.34 -14.61
N LEU A 38 -12.81 -26.04 -15.63
CA LEU A 38 -13.06 -26.52 -16.99
C LEU A 38 -12.82 -28.02 -17.15
N ALA A 39 -11.86 -28.58 -16.43
CA ALA A 39 -11.59 -30.01 -16.42
C ALA A 39 -12.71 -30.82 -15.75
N ALA A 40 -13.35 -30.25 -14.73
CA ALA A 40 -14.50 -30.85 -14.06
C ALA A 40 -15.80 -30.87 -14.92
N MET A 41 -15.88 -30.05 -15.97
CA MET A 41 -17.02 -30.05 -16.89
C MET A 41 -16.94 -31.24 -17.84
N ASP A 42 -18.10 -31.78 -18.22
CA ASP A 42 -18.16 -32.75 -19.30
C ASP A 42 -17.84 -32.12 -20.68
N ALA A 43 -17.57 -32.95 -21.71
CA ALA A 43 -17.16 -32.47 -23.02
C ALA A 43 -18.28 -31.66 -23.76
N LYS A 44 -19.53 -31.89 -23.41
CA LYS A 44 -20.69 -31.19 -24.00
C LYS A 44 -20.79 -29.80 -23.36
N ASP A 45 -20.67 -29.70 -22.04
CA ASP A 45 -20.76 -28.44 -21.30
C ASP A 45 -19.56 -27.55 -21.62
N ARG A 46 -18.36 -28.09 -21.73
CA ARG A 46 -17.17 -27.35 -22.19
C ARG A 46 -17.38 -26.71 -23.57
N ARG A 47 -17.90 -27.49 -24.50
CA ARG A 47 -18.22 -26.98 -25.90
C ARG A 47 -19.29 -25.89 -25.85
N ARG A 48 -20.32 -26.06 -25.01
CA ARG A 48 -21.38 -25.07 -24.84
C ARG A 48 -20.82 -23.78 -24.23
N PHE A 49 -19.98 -23.90 -23.23
CA PHE A 49 -19.32 -22.76 -22.61
C PHE A 49 -18.38 -22.01 -23.56
N ALA A 50 -17.55 -22.73 -24.32
CA ALA A 50 -16.71 -22.14 -25.36
C ALA A 50 -17.54 -21.43 -26.46
N SER A 51 -18.63 -22.04 -26.89
CA SER A 51 -19.53 -21.40 -27.84
C SER A 51 -20.18 -20.14 -27.28
N TYR A 52 -20.55 -20.14 -25.99
CA TYR A 52 -21.09 -18.96 -25.33
C TYR A 52 -20.06 -17.84 -25.26
N LEU A 53 -18.79 -18.14 -24.89
CA LEU A 53 -17.74 -17.14 -24.88
C LEU A 53 -17.51 -16.49 -26.23
N VAL A 54 -17.47 -17.28 -27.29
CA VAL A 54 -17.21 -16.77 -28.64
C VAL A 54 -18.39 -15.98 -29.23
N ASN A 55 -19.63 -16.44 -28.99
CA ASN A 55 -20.81 -15.88 -29.66
C ASN A 55 -21.68 -15.01 -28.75
N GLY A 56 -21.59 -15.16 -27.45
CA GLY A 56 -22.45 -14.49 -26.47
C GLY A 56 -21.74 -13.40 -25.63
N VAL A 57 -20.42 -13.31 -25.72
CA VAL A 57 -19.66 -12.29 -24.99
C VAL A 57 -19.22 -11.18 -25.94
N THR A 58 -19.59 -9.95 -25.62
CA THR A 58 -19.17 -8.76 -26.37
C THR A 58 -18.08 -8.02 -25.58
N LEU A 59 -16.95 -7.76 -26.23
CA LEU A 59 -15.87 -6.95 -25.68
C LEU A 59 -15.88 -5.58 -26.36
N VAL A 60 -15.77 -4.52 -25.56
CA VAL A 60 -15.62 -3.15 -26.05
C VAL A 60 -14.16 -2.74 -25.84
N ILE A 61 -13.47 -2.42 -26.91
CA ILE A 61 -12.10 -1.91 -26.90
C ILE A 61 -12.18 -0.39 -27.08
N VAL A 62 -11.70 0.36 -26.09
CA VAL A 62 -11.60 1.81 -26.16
C VAL A 62 -10.13 2.18 -26.25
N THR A 63 -9.75 2.83 -27.35
CA THR A 63 -8.40 3.36 -27.57
C THR A 63 -8.42 4.87 -27.48
N THR A 64 -7.40 5.46 -26.84
CA THR A 64 -7.21 6.90 -26.75
C THR A 64 -5.73 7.22 -26.79
N ASP A 65 -5.37 8.30 -27.45
CA ASP A 65 -3.99 8.79 -27.54
C ASP A 65 -3.65 9.70 -26.34
N ASP A 66 -4.67 10.08 -25.55
CA ASP A 66 -4.50 10.91 -24.34
C ASP A 66 -4.53 10.04 -23.09
N LEU A 67 -3.39 9.99 -22.39
CA LEU A 67 -3.24 9.23 -21.15
C LEU A 67 -4.17 9.76 -20.02
N ALA A 68 -4.42 11.06 -19.97
CA ALA A 68 -5.32 11.64 -18.97
C ALA A 68 -6.79 11.27 -19.28
N GLY A 69 -7.15 11.24 -20.58
CA GLY A 69 -8.44 10.73 -21.05
C GLY A 69 -8.60 9.24 -20.80
N ALA A 70 -7.54 8.45 -21.01
CA ALA A 70 -7.54 7.02 -20.69
C ALA A 70 -7.86 6.76 -19.23
N HIS A 71 -7.21 7.48 -18.31
CA HIS A 71 -7.50 7.34 -16.87
C HIS A 71 -8.95 7.72 -16.54
N ARG A 72 -9.48 8.82 -17.09
CA ARG A 72 -10.88 9.20 -16.85
C ARG A 72 -11.87 8.16 -17.36
N ILE A 73 -11.63 7.64 -18.55
CA ILE A 73 -12.50 6.58 -19.13
C ILE A 73 -12.40 5.32 -18.27
N PHE A 74 -11.19 4.96 -17.84
CA PHE A 74 -10.95 3.79 -17.01
C PHE A 74 -11.64 3.94 -15.63
N ASP A 75 -11.54 5.09 -14.98
CA ASP A 75 -12.21 5.38 -13.71
C ASP A 75 -13.73 5.27 -13.83
N VAL A 76 -14.31 5.87 -14.88
CA VAL A 76 -15.77 5.81 -15.14
C VAL A 76 -16.23 4.38 -15.43
N MET A 77 -15.45 3.60 -16.19
CA MET A 77 -15.80 2.21 -16.52
C MET A 77 -15.62 1.27 -15.33
N ASN A 78 -14.65 1.53 -14.46
CA ASN A 78 -14.40 0.73 -13.24
C ASN A 78 -15.35 1.05 -12.07
N MET A 79 -16.22 2.06 -12.17
CA MET A 79 -17.25 2.30 -11.15
C MET A 79 -18.18 1.08 -10.91
N ARG A 80 -18.14 0.05 -11.76
CA ARG A 80 -18.88 -1.20 -11.63
C ARG A 80 -18.00 -2.44 -11.37
N GLY A 81 -16.69 -2.26 -11.25
CA GLY A 81 -15.70 -3.31 -10.97
C GLY A 81 -14.87 -2.98 -9.71
N VAL A 82 -13.66 -3.53 -9.64
CA VAL A 82 -12.68 -3.13 -8.61
C VAL A 82 -12.03 -1.82 -9.08
N PRO A 83 -12.26 -0.70 -8.39
CA PRO A 83 -11.67 0.58 -8.78
C PRO A 83 -10.15 0.51 -8.66
N LEU A 84 -9.44 1.31 -9.49
CA LEU A 84 -8.02 1.53 -9.29
C LEU A 84 -7.80 2.22 -7.94
N THR A 85 -6.87 1.69 -7.18
CA THR A 85 -6.45 2.32 -5.94
C THR A 85 -5.55 3.53 -6.21
N ALA A 86 -5.42 4.42 -5.23
CA ALA A 86 -4.45 5.51 -5.30
C ALA A 86 -3.02 4.98 -5.56
N SER A 87 -2.68 3.83 -4.96
CA SER A 87 -1.40 3.14 -5.17
C SER A 87 -1.16 2.78 -6.64
N ASP A 88 -2.16 2.20 -7.32
CA ASP A 88 -2.03 1.81 -8.73
C ASP A 88 -1.74 3.02 -9.64
N VAL A 89 -2.46 4.12 -9.40
CA VAL A 89 -2.29 5.36 -10.16
C VAL A 89 -0.89 5.96 -9.92
N PHE A 90 -0.43 5.99 -8.68
CA PHE A 90 0.90 6.51 -8.35
C PHE A 90 2.01 5.61 -8.86
N LYS A 91 1.84 4.27 -8.75
CA LYS A 91 2.75 3.28 -9.33
C LYS A 91 2.94 3.52 -10.83
N ALA A 92 1.85 3.55 -11.59
CA ALA A 92 1.90 3.71 -13.03
C ALA A 92 2.67 4.99 -13.43
N LYS A 93 2.39 6.12 -12.77
CA LYS A 93 3.07 7.40 -13.03
C LYS A 93 4.53 7.39 -12.63
N THR A 94 4.86 6.81 -11.49
CA THR A 94 6.22 6.76 -10.94
C THR A 94 7.12 5.84 -11.78
N ILE A 95 6.64 4.64 -12.09
CA ILE A 95 7.40 3.64 -12.87
C ILE A 95 7.62 4.11 -14.32
N ALA A 96 6.69 4.86 -14.91
CA ALA A 96 6.84 5.42 -16.25
C ALA A 96 8.06 6.35 -16.38
N GLU A 97 8.43 7.07 -15.31
CA GLU A 97 9.56 7.99 -15.26
C GLU A 97 10.92 7.29 -15.01
N ILE A 98 10.92 5.99 -14.70
CA ILE A 98 12.14 5.20 -14.47
C ILE A 98 12.67 4.70 -15.82
N SER A 99 14.00 4.62 -15.94
CA SER A 99 14.65 4.09 -17.13
C SER A 99 14.16 2.67 -17.48
N PRO A 100 14.01 2.33 -18.78
CA PRO A 100 13.48 1.01 -19.18
C PRO A 100 14.22 -0.18 -18.56
N ALA A 101 15.53 -0.06 -18.34
CA ALA A 101 16.36 -1.12 -17.76
C ALA A 101 16.02 -1.41 -16.28
N ALA A 102 15.60 -0.42 -15.51
CA ALA A 102 15.29 -0.55 -14.09
C ALA A 102 13.77 -0.69 -13.80
N ARG A 103 12.91 -0.48 -14.79
CA ARG A 103 11.46 -0.42 -14.64
C ARG A 103 10.86 -1.64 -13.95
N ASN A 104 11.23 -2.83 -14.41
CA ASN A 104 10.70 -4.08 -13.86
C ASN A 104 11.13 -4.29 -12.41
N ALA A 105 12.39 -4.01 -12.09
CA ALA A 105 12.90 -4.13 -10.72
C ALA A 105 12.16 -3.20 -9.75
N TYR A 106 11.94 -1.94 -10.16
CA TYR A 106 11.23 -0.97 -9.32
C TYR A 106 9.72 -1.17 -9.31
N ALA A 107 9.13 -1.77 -10.35
CA ALA A 107 7.73 -2.20 -10.31
C ALA A 107 7.52 -3.30 -9.25
N THR A 108 8.43 -4.30 -9.21
CA THR A 108 8.42 -5.33 -8.16
C THR A 108 8.69 -4.71 -6.79
N ARG A 109 9.68 -3.82 -6.69
CA ARG A 109 9.99 -3.11 -5.44
C ARG A 109 8.80 -2.32 -4.90
N TRP A 110 8.02 -1.68 -5.77
CA TRP A 110 6.78 -1.01 -5.38
C TRP A 110 5.77 -1.98 -4.79
N ASP A 111 5.58 -3.14 -5.45
CA ASP A 111 4.65 -4.16 -4.96
C ASP A 111 5.10 -4.70 -3.60
N ASP A 112 6.38 -5.01 -3.43
CA ASP A 112 6.95 -5.47 -2.15
C ASP A 112 6.71 -4.47 -1.01
N ILE A 113 6.72 -3.17 -1.31
CA ILE A 113 6.45 -2.10 -0.33
C ILE A 113 4.95 -2.00 -0.02
N MET A 114 4.08 -2.08 -1.03
CA MET A 114 2.67 -1.76 -0.88
C MET A 114 1.79 -2.98 -0.56
N ASP A 115 2.14 -4.17 -1.04
CA ASP A 115 1.36 -5.41 -0.79
C ASP A 115 1.09 -5.67 0.71
N PRO A 116 2.05 -5.44 1.64
CA PRO A 116 1.78 -5.59 3.08
C PRO A 116 0.72 -4.65 3.66
N LEU A 117 0.46 -3.49 3.01
CA LEU A 117 -0.58 -2.55 3.43
C LEU A 117 -1.99 -3.06 3.08
N GLY A 118 -2.09 -4.03 2.14
CA GLY A 118 -3.35 -4.60 1.66
C GLY A 118 -3.93 -3.86 0.46
N ASP A 119 -5.07 -4.36 -0.03
CA ASP A 119 -5.71 -3.90 -1.27
C ASP A 119 -6.90 -2.96 -1.01
N ASP A 120 -7.18 -2.64 0.25
CA ASP A 120 -8.32 -1.80 0.62
C ASP A 120 -8.08 -0.34 0.21
N SER A 121 -8.94 0.17 -0.68
CA SER A 121 -8.82 1.53 -1.20
C SER A 121 -8.81 2.60 -0.10
N HIS A 122 -9.60 2.41 0.95
CA HIS A 122 -9.68 3.39 2.04
C HIS A 122 -8.37 3.43 2.83
N THR A 123 -7.82 2.27 3.17
CA THR A 123 -6.52 2.14 3.86
C THR A 123 -5.39 2.78 3.06
N LEU A 124 -5.36 2.54 1.74
CA LEU A 124 -4.35 3.13 0.86
C LEU A 124 -4.51 4.64 0.70
N GLU A 125 -5.75 5.14 0.61
CA GLU A 125 -6.02 6.58 0.57
C GLU A 125 -5.63 7.27 1.89
N GLU A 126 -5.89 6.64 3.04
CA GLU A 126 -5.46 7.14 4.35
C GLU A 126 -3.94 7.23 4.42
N PHE A 127 -3.22 6.17 4.04
CA PHE A 127 -1.76 6.16 3.99
C PHE A 127 -1.18 7.29 3.12
N PHE A 128 -1.67 7.44 1.89
CA PHE A 128 -1.17 8.47 0.99
C PHE A 128 -1.57 9.88 1.44
N SER A 129 -2.70 10.06 2.11
CA SER A 129 -3.12 11.34 2.71
C SER A 129 -2.20 11.75 3.85
N ASP A 130 -1.84 10.79 4.72
CA ASP A 130 -0.90 11.02 5.81
C ASP A 130 0.51 11.33 5.26
N LEU A 131 0.95 10.59 4.26
CA LEU A 131 2.24 10.84 3.59
C LEU A 131 2.26 12.22 2.92
N HIS A 132 1.16 12.63 2.28
CA HIS A 132 1.01 13.96 1.71
C HIS A 132 1.12 15.04 2.79
N LEU A 133 0.42 14.86 3.92
CA LEU A 133 0.48 15.81 5.04
C LEU A 133 1.89 15.96 5.59
N ILE A 134 2.63 14.84 5.76
CA ILE A 134 4.00 14.84 6.27
C ILE A 134 4.94 15.62 5.33
N VAL A 135 4.81 15.41 4.02
CA VAL A 135 5.75 16.01 3.04
C VAL A 135 5.38 17.45 2.68
N SER A 136 4.09 17.72 2.50
CA SER A 136 3.61 19.04 2.05
C SER A 136 3.27 20.00 3.18
N HIS A 137 3.11 19.49 4.41
CA HIS A 137 2.57 20.19 5.59
C HIS A 137 1.17 20.77 5.35
N LYS A 138 0.39 20.11 4.48
CA LYS A 138 -0.99 20.49 4.14
C LYS A 138 -1.88 19.27 4.14
N ALA A 139 -3.05 19.37 4.76
CA ALA A 139 -4.07 18.35 4.62
C ALA A 139 -4.61 18.32 3.17
N VAL A 140 -4.98 17.12 2.71
CA VAL A 140 -5.68 16.97 1.42
C VAL A 140 -7.03 17.66 1.51
N CYS A 141 -7.31 18.58 0.60
CA CYS A 141 -8.51 19.41 0.65
C CYS A 141 -9.56 19.01 -0.40
N THR A 142 -9.14 18.55 -1.57
CA THR A 142 -10.05 18.31 -2.70
C THR A 142 -9.91 16.93 -3.31
N GLN A 143 -8.74 16.61 -3.85
CA GLN A 143 -8.47 15.34 -4.55
C GLN A 143 -7.06 14.85 -4.26
N LEU A 144 -6.96 13.75 -3.52
CA LEU A 144 -5.68 13.15 -3.15
C LEU A 144 -4.77 12.92 -4.36
N LEU A 145 -5.29 12.38 -5.45
CA LEU A 145 -4.49 12.05 -6.64
C LEU A 145 -3.82 13.26 -7.27
N GLU A 146 -4.52 14.39 -7.33
CA GLU A 146 -3.97 15.63 -7.92
C GLU A 146 -3.03 16.34 -6.97
N GLU A 147 -3.40 16.44 -5.69
CA GLU A 147 -2.59 17.12 -4.68
C GLU A 147 -1.29 16.35 -4.42
N PHE A 148 -1.36 15.03 -4.25
CA PHE A 148 -0.17 14.18 -4.06
C PHE A 148 0.77 14.23 -5.27
N ARG A 149 0.22 14.16 -6.48
CA ARG A 149 1.02 14.30 -7.71
C ARG A 149 1.74 15.63 -7.76
N LYS A 150 1.06 16.73 -7.43
CA LYS A 150 1.60 18.08 -7.52
C LYS A 150 2.64 18.36 -6.43
N ASP A 151 2.33 18.02 -5.19
CA ASP A 151 3.07 18.45 -4.02
C ASP A 151 4.16 17.45 -3.60
N VAL A 152 3.95 16.15 -3.87
CA VAL A 152 4.88 15.08 -3.51
C VAL A 152 5.66 14.53 -4.71
N LEU A 153 4.99 14.02 -5.75
CA LEU A 153 5.67 13.33 -6.86
C LEU A 153 6.42 14.29 -7.80
N LYS A 154 5.80 15.41 -8.17
CA LYS A 154 6.38 16.34 -9.16
C LYS A 154 7.78 16.86 -8.81
N PRO A 155 8.13 17.14 -7.55
CA PRO A 155 9.49 17.51 -7.18
C PRO A 155 10.53 16.44 -7.52
N TYR A 156 10.21 15.15 -7.33
CA TYR A 156 11.12 14.04 -7.66
C TYR A 156 11.26 13.84 -9.17
N VAL A 157 10.15 13.90 -9.90
CA VAL A 157 10.15 13.81 -11.39
C VAL A 157 11.00 14.92 -11.99
N LYS A 158 10.81 16.17 -11.53
CA LYS A 158 11.60 17.33 -12.03
C LYS A 158 13.10 17.18 -11.77
N LYS A 159 13.49 16.56 -10.68
CA LYS A 159 14.89 16.32 -10.31
C LYS A 159 15.46 15.04 -10.93
N GLN A 160 14.67 14.31 -11.73
CA GLN A 160 15.02 12.99 -12.25
C GLN A 160 15.45 11.99 -11.14
N ASN A 161 14.86 12.11 -9.97
CA ASN A 161 15.20 11.33 -8.78
C ASN A 161 14.00 10.52 -8.27
N VAL A 162 13.29 9.88 -9.19
CA VAL A 162 12.08 9.10 -8.87
C VAL A 162 12.40 7.84 -8.04
N ILE A 163 13.61 7.32 -8.19
CA ILE A 163 14.10 6.19 -7.39
C ILE A 163 14.14 6.57 -5.90
N SER A 164 14.68 7.75 -5.56
CA SER A 164 14.67 8.23 -4.18
C SER A 164 13.26 8.44 -3.61
N PHE A 165 12.28 8.73 -4.44
CA PHE A 165 10.90 8.75 -3.96
C PHE A 165 10.46 7.36 -3.44
N ILE A 166 10.83 6.29 -4.15
CA ILE A 166 10.47 4.92 -3.74
C ILE A 166 11.29 4.48 -2.53
N ASP A 167 12.61 4.63 -2.59
CA ASP A 167 13.51 4.06 -1.58
C ASP A 167 13.63 4.92 -0.32
N ASP A 168 13.69 6.26 -0.46
CA ASP A 168 13.97 7.16 0.66
C ASP A 168 12.70 7.77 1.27
N LEU A 169 11.55 7.71 0.57
CA LEU A 169 10.29 8.23 1.08
C LEU A 169 9.23 7.13 1.23
N LEU A 170 8.81 6.50 0.13
CA LEU A 170 7.68 5.58 0.14
C LEU A 170 7.95 4.38 1.07
N ALA A 171 9.09 3.71 0.91
CA ALA A 171 9.42 2.51 1.67
C ALA A 171 9.52 2.75 3.19
N PRO A 172 10.26 3.78 3.69
CA PRO A 172 10.31 4.04 5.12
C PRO A 172 8.94 4.36 5.72
N TYR A 173 8.12 5.16 5.03
CA TYR A 173 6.81 5.54 5.55
C TYR A 173 5.78 4.41 5.45
N ALA A 174 5.85 3.54 4.45
CA ALA A 174 5.03 2.33 4.39
C ALA A 174 5.35 1.38 5.56
N ASN A 175 6.63 1.20 5.87
CA ASN A 175 7.04 0.42 7.03
C ASN A 175 6.59 1.06 8.36
N ALA A 176 6.70 2.38 8.50
CA ALA A 176 6.19 3.08 9.67
C ALA A 176 4.67 2.92 9.81
N TRP A 177 3.92 2.99 8.71
CA TRP A 177 2.48 2.73 8.68
C TRP A 177 2.13 1.32 9.17
N LEU A 178 2.87 0.31 8.71
CA LEU A 178 2.68 -1.07 9.17
C LEU A 178 2.93 -1.21 10.67
N ILE A 179 3.99 -0.59 11.19
CA ILE A 179 4.29 -0.57 12.64
C ILE A 179 3.13 0.04 13.42
N LEU A 180 2.56 1.16 12.97
CA LEU A 180 1.44 1.80 13.66
C LEU A 180 0.17 0.94 13.67
N ASN A 181 -0.07 0.17 12.61
CA ASN A 181 -1.26 -0.67 12.52
C ASN A 181 -1.06 -2.06 13.15
N ARG A 182 0.19 -2.51 13.37
CA ARG A 182 0.53 -3.80 13.99
C ARG A 182 1.74 -3.65 14.92
N PRO A 183 1.64 -2.82 15.97
CA PRO A 183 2.79 -2.50 16.80
C PRO A 183 3.34 -3.72 17.55
N THR A 184 2.50 -4.69 17.89
CA THR A 184 2.89 -5.95 18.57
C THR A 184 3.71 -6.89 17.68
N ASP A 185 3.59 -6.76 16.36
CA ASP A 185 4.32 -7.60 15.40
C ASP A 185 5.69 -6.99 15.06
N ALA A 186 5.90 -5.72 15.42
CA ALA A 186 7.15 -5.01 15.19
C ALA A 186 8.17 -5.35 16.28
N ASN A 187 9.41 -5.61 15.86
CA ASN A 187 10.49 -5.92 16.79
C ASN A 187 11.06 -4.62 17.45
N LEU A 188 10.19 -3.93 18.21
CA LEU A 188 10.48 -2.69 18.94
C LEU A 188 10.58 -2.95 20.45
N PRO A 189 11.19 -2.02 21.24
CA PRO A 189 11.13 -2.06 22.70
C PRO A 189 9.70 -2.06 23.23
N ASP A 190 9.46 -2.81 24.32
CA ASP A 190 8.14 -3.03 24.88
C ASP A 190 7.42 -1.74 25.30
N ASP A 191 8.16 -0.74 25.78
CA ASP A 191 7.64 0.58 26.16
C ASP A 191 7.12 1.36 24.93
N ILE A 192 7.84 1.31 23.82
CA ILE A 192 7.40 1.91 22.55
C ILE A 192 6.15 1.20 22.01
N VAL A 193 6.15 -0.13 22.05
CA VAL A 193 4.96 -0.93 21.64
C VAL A 193 3.77 -0.56 22.49
N ALA A 194 3.91 -0.47 23.81
CA ALA A 194 2.83 -0.12 24.72
C ALA A 194 2.22 1.27 24.40
N MET A 195 3.07 2.26 24.11
CA MET A 195 2.62 3.60 23.70
C MET A 195 1.86 3.58 22.37
N LEU A 196 2.34 2.85 21.37
CA LEU A 196 1.68 2.73 20.08
C LEU A 196 0.32 2.02 20.21
N VAL A 197 0.22 0.98 21.03
CA VAL A 197 -1.04 0.31 21.34
C VAL A 197 -2.01 1.27 22.04
N SER A 198 -1.54 2.04 23.01
CA SER A 198 -2.33 3.06 23.71
C SER A 198 -2.87 4.12 22.73
N LEU A 199 -2.04 4.60 21.81
CA LEU A 199 -2.46 5.55 20.78
C LEU A 199 -3.49 4.96 19.81
N ALA A 200 -3.40 3.67 19.49
CA ALA A 200 -4.36 3.00 18.62
C ALA A 200 -5.76 2.87 19.23
N ASP A 201 -5.89 2.90 20.55
CA ASP A 201 -7.18 2.85 21.26
C ASP A 201 -8.00 4.15 21.14
N TYR A 202 -7.38 5.26 20.71
CA TYR A 202 -8.11 6.50 20.49
C TYR A 202 -8.91 6.45 19.17
N GLN A 203 -10.08 7.06 19.19
CA GLN A 203 -10.99 7.12 18.01
C GLN A 203 -10.48 8.04 16.87
N THR A 204 -9.47 8.86 17.14
CA THR A 204 -8.90 9.78 16.15
C THR A 204 -7.62 9.21 15.58
N THR A 205 -7.36 9.47 14.30
CA THR A 205 -6.14 9.07 13.60
C THR A 205 -5.17 10.22 13.37
N ASP A 206 -5.48 11.42 13.88
CA ASP A 206 -4.69 12.65 13.67
C ASP A 206 -3.24 12.55 14.22
N TRP A 207 -2.98 11.61 15.11
CA TRP A 207 -1.67 11.32 15.65
C TRP A 207 -0.76 10.52 14.71
N LYS A 208 -1.35 9.74 13.76
CA LYS A 208 -0.60 8.82 12.88
C LYS A 208 0.48 9.52 12.04
N PRO A 209 0.22 10.65 11.35
CA PRO A 209 1.26 11.31 10.56
C PRO A 209 2.50 11.72 11.39
N VAL A 210 2.27 12.20 12.61
CA VAL A 210 3.37 12.60 13.50
C VAL A 210 4.14 11.38 14.02
N ALA A 211 3.43 10.30 14.38
CA ALA A 211 4.06 9.05 14.80
C ALA A 211 4.85 8.39 13.65
N MET A 212 4.32 8.38 12.42
CA MET A 212 5.05 7.92 11.23
C MET A 212 6.34 8.71 11.02
N TRP A 213 6.26 10.03 11.10
CA TRP A 213 7.43 10.89 10.98
C TRP A 213 8.46 10.59 12.09
N ALA A 214 8.02 10.42 13.31
CA ALA A 214 8.92 10.12 14.44
C ALA A 214 9.62 8.76 14.26
N LEU A 215 8.87 7.72 13.86
CA LEU A 215 9.43 6.39 13.60
C LEU A 215 10.48 6.43 12.49
N VAL A 216 10.18 7.05 11.35
CA VAL A 216 11.12 7.15 10.22
C VAL A 216 12.40 7.89 10.61
N ASN A 217 12.30 8.92 11.46
CA ASN A 217 13.46 9.69 11.91
C ASN A 217 14.20 9.07 13.10
N SER A 218 13.66 8.03 13.73
CA SER A 218 14.28 7.38 14.90
C SER A 218 14.78 5.96 14.62
N ILE A 219 14.39 5.35 13.50
CA ILE A 219 14.79 3.99 13.15
C ILE A 219 15.70 4.03 11.92
N ARG A 220 16.92 3.47 12.07
CA ARG A 220 17.86 3.34 10.94
C ARG A 220 17.36 2.32 9.94
N ASN A 221 17.56 2.62 8.65
CA ASN A 221 17.29 1.69 7.55
C ASN A 221 15.84 1.20 7.47
N LEU A 222 14.86 1.94 8.02
CA LEU A 222 13.45 1.54 7.98
C LEU A 222 12.94 1.31 6.55
N GLY A 223 13.55 1.93 5.54
CA GLY A 223 13.23 1.73 4.13
C GLY A 223 14.05 0.64 3.43
N SER A 224 15.04 0.05 4.11
CA SER A 224 15.88 -0.99 3.52
C SER A 224 15.06 -2.26 3.22
N ALA A 225 15.40 -2.93 2.10
CA ALA A 225 14.82 -4.24 1.76
C ALA A 225 15.07 -5.31 2.83
N ASN A 226 16.12 -5.13 3.64
CA ASN A 226 16.47 -6.00 4.77
C ASN A 226 15.84 -5.58 6.11
N ALA A 227 15.11 -4.45 6.15
CA ALA A 227 14.30 -4.12 7.32
C ALA A 227 13.05 -5.01 7.30
N GLN A 228 13.21 -6.26 7.73
CA GLN A 228 12.09 -7.14 8.03
C GLN A 228 11.41 -6.61 9.29
N VAL A 229 10.48 -5.68 9.08
CA VAL A 229 9.68 -5.11 10.18
C VAL A 229 8.81 -6.20 10.79
N PHE A 230 8.44 -7.19 9.99
CA PHE A 230 7.60 -8.32 10.40
C PHE A 230 8.24 -9.63 9.98
N SER A 231 8.42 -10.54 10.93
CA SER A 231 8.77 -11.92 10.64
C SER A 231 7.62 -12.56 9.87
N THR A 232 7.82 -12.94 8.62
CA THR A 232 6.86 -13.75 7.86
C THR A 232 6.74 -15.11 8.54
N PRO A 233 5.57 -15.53 9.05
CA PRO A 233 5.41 -16.88 9.56
C PRO A 233 5.44 -17.83 8.35
N GLY A 234 6.53 -18.51 8.08
CA GLY A 234 6.51 -19.56 7.07
C GLY A 234 7.78 -19.93 6.32
N ASN A 235 8.97 -19.59 6.80
CA ASN A 235 10.18 -20.21 6.23
C ASN A 235 11.09 -20.73 7.34
N ILE A 236 10.80 -21.95 7.80
CA ILE A 236 11.75 -22.75 8.60
C ILE A 236 12.74 -23.37 7.59
N GLY A 237 13.61 -22.58 7.07
CA GLY A 237 14.82 -23.00 6.37
C GLY A 237 15.98 -22.86 7.33
N ASN A 238 16.63 -24.00 7.68
CA ASN A 238 17.82 -24.09 8.50
C ASN A 238 18.94 -23.18 7.97
N GLU A 239 19.04 -21.98 8.52
CA GLU A 239 20.30 -21.26 8.62
C GLU A 239 20.39 -20.70 10.03
N THR A 240 21.40 -21.20 10.77
CA THR A 240 21.83 -20.69 12.06
C THR A 240 22.40 -19.29 11.89
N THR A 241 21.56 -18.32 11.71
CA THR A 241 21.88 -16.90 11.88
C THR A 241 21.46 -16.51 13.29
N ASN A 242 22.41 -15.94 14.00
CA ASN A 242 22.31 -15.54 15.39
C ASN A 242 21.03 -14.74 15.67
N ALA A 243 20.12 -15.31 16.43
CA ALA A 243 18.83 -14.74 16.84
C ALA A 243 18.94 -13.47 17.73
N HIS A 244 20.08 -12.80 17.75
CA HIS A 244 20.34 -11.64 18.60
C HIS A 244 20.38 -10.29 17.88
N ASP A 245 20.24 -10.24 16.54
CA ASP A 245 20.47 -9.00 15.78
C ASP A 245 19.26 -8.54 14.91
N GLU A 246 18.07 -9.09 15.11
CA GLU A 246 16.88 -8.75 14.32
C GLU A 246 16.05 -7.59 14.88
N ARG A 247 16.48 -6.93 15.95
CA ARG A 247 15.78 -5.75 16.46
C ARG A 247 15.99 -4.56 15.54
N LEU A 248 14.90 -3.86 15.24
CA LEU A 248 14.97 -2.57 14.55
C LEU A 248 15.95 -1.66 15.29
N GLN A 249 16.97 -1.16 14.58
CA GLN A 249 18.03 -0.35 15.18
C GLN A 249 17.51 1.07 15.40
N LEU A 250 17.08 1.34 16.62
CA LEU A 250 16.75 2.68 17.09
C LEU A 250 18.03 3.49 17.29
N HIS A 251 18.11 4.64 16.65
CA HIS A 251 19.23 5.57 16.82
C HIS A 251 18.88 6.78 17.72
N ASP A 252 17.59 6.98 17.99
CA ASP A 252 17.08 8.10 18.79
C ASP A 252 15.82 7.67 19.57
N ILE A 253 16.01 6.72 20.51
CA ILE A 253 14.92 6.14 21.29
C ILE A 253 14.28 7.17 22.22
N ASP A 254 15.10 8.01 22.87
CA ASP A 254 14.60 9.00 23.82
C ASP A 254 13.69 10.02 23.11
N ARG A 255 14.09 10.46 21.91
CA ARG A 255 13.30 11.36 21.09
C ARG A 255 11.99 10.72 20.63
N LEU A 256 12.02 9.45 20.20
CA LEU A 256 10.81 8.72 19.83
C LEU A 256 9.86 8.61 21.01
N HIS A 257 10.38 8.23 22.19
CA HIS A 257 9.61 8.14 23.41
C HIS A 257 8.97 9.48 23.79
N ASP A 258 9.72 10.58 23.74
CA ASP A 258 9.20 11.93 24.05
C ASP A 258 8.08 12.35 23.10
N VAL A 259 8.22 12.09 21.79
CA VAL A 259 7.18 12.41 20.79
C VAL A 259 5.93 11.58 21.02
N LEU A 260 6.05 10.26 21.24
CA LEU A 260 4.90 9.39 21.49
C LEU A 260 4.18 9.75 22.80
N ALA A 261 4.93 10.05 23.87
CA ALA A 261 4.35 10.52 25.13
C ALA A 261 3.64 11.88 25.00
N ALA A 262 4.15 12.77 24.15
CA ALA A 262 3.48 14.03 23.85
C ALA A 262 2.18 13.80 23.05
N LEU A 263 2.20 12.88 22.08
CA LEU A 263 1.02 12.50 21.29
C LEU A 263 -0.08 11.91 22.18
N GLU A 264 0.23 10.98 23.09
CA GLU A 264 -0.73 10.42 24.02
C GLU A 264 -1.42 11.51 24.84
N ARG A 265 -0.65 12.47 25.37
CA ARG A 265 -1.22 13.59 26.17
C ARG A 265 -2.18 14.45 25.33
N VAL A 266 -1.78 14.83 24.11
CA VAL A 266 -2.59 15.68 23.23
C VAL A 266 -3.84 14.94 22.77
N THR A 267 -3.69 13.70 22.30
CA THR A 267 -4.81 12.88 21.80
C THR A 267 -5.81 12.55 22.92
N GLY A 268 -5.31 12.27 24.13
CA GLY A 268 -6.13 12.03 25.31
C GLY A 268 -6.96 13.25 25.72
N VAL A 269 -6.39 14.45 25.71
CA VAL A 269 -7.11 15.71 25.99
C VAL A 269 -8.16 15.98 24.93
N ASP A 270 -7.84 15.80 23.64
CA ASP A 270 -8.80 16.02 22.55
C ASP A 270 -9.96 15.02 22.58
N SER A 271 -9.69 13.77 22.93
CA SER A 271 -10.71 12.74 23.11
C SER A 271 -11.68 13.12 24.24
N LEU A 272 -11.18 13.58 25.37
CA LEU A 272 -12.00 14.05 26.50
C LEU A 272 -12.83 15.29 26.12
N ASN A 273 -12.26 16.24 25.39
CA ASN A 273 -12.94 17.43 24.93
C ASN A 273 -14.08 17.12 23.95
N ARG A 274 -13.88 16.17 23.04
CA ARG A 274 -14.92 15.71 22.09
C ARG A 274 -16.08 14.97 22.78
N GLN A 275 -15.83 14.35 23.91
CA GLN A 275 -16.86 13.68 24.74
C GLN A 275 -17.62 14.63 25.68
N SER A 276 -17.15 15.86 25.86
CA SER A 276 -17.76 16.81 26.75
C SER A 276 -19.15 17.28 26.24
N PRO A 277 -20.15 17.51 27.13
CA PRO A 277 -21.49 17.97 26.72
C PRO A 277 -21.47 19.30 25.97
N LEU A 278 -20.44 20.13 26.15
CA LEU A 278 -20.26 21.42 25.47
C LEU A 278 -19.89 21.24 23.98
N ALA A 279 -19.08 20.26 23.63
CA ALA A 279 -18.72 19.99 22.24
C ALA A 279 -19.93 19.49 21.42
N ARG A 280 -20.84 18.74 22.04
CA ARG A 280 -22.10 18.31 21.40
C ARG A 280 -23.05 19.48 21.08
N ARG A 281 -22.98 20.59 21.80
CA ARG A 281 -23.79 21.79 21.52
C ARG A 281 -23.29 22.61 20.34
N THR A 282 -21.98 22.69 20.13
CA THR A 282 -21.37 23.43 19.00
C THR A 282 -21.54 22.71 17.64
N THR A 283 -21.49 21.39 17.60
CA THR A 283 -21.76 20.62 16.39
C THR A 283 -23.23 20.62 15.97
N ARG A 284 -24.15 20.72 16.94
CA ARG A 284 -25.60 20.79 16.65
C ARG A 284 -26.04 22.18 16.13
N ARG A 285 -25.31 23.26 16.46
CA ARG A 285 -25.58 24.62 15.97
C ARG A 285 -25.11 24.87 14.53
N LYS A 286 -24.22 24.05 13.99
CA LYS A 286 -23.74 24.15 12.59
C LYS A 286 -24.57 23.33 11.58
N ARG A 287 -25.65 22.64 12.03
CA ARG A 287 -26.48 21.78 11.15
C ARG A 287 -27.89 22.30 10.90
N HIS A 288 -28.18 23.57 11.16
CA HIS A 288 -29.40 24.20 10.69
C HIS A 288 -29.06 25.50 9.97
N PRO A 289 -29.61 25.67 8.73
CA PRO A 289 -29.40 26.87 7.91
C PRO A 289 -30.02 28.10 8.51
#